data_7c196fe5136f0daff85e31ee14f7083a
#
_entry.id   7c196fe5136f0daff85e31ee14f7083a
#
_cell.length_a   1.000
_cell.length_b   1.000
_cell.length_c   1.000
_cell.angle_alpha   90.00
_cell.angle_beta   90.00
_cell.angle_gamma   90.00
#
_symmetry.space_group_name_H-M   'P 1'
#
loop_
_entity.id
_entity.type
_entity.pdbx_description
1 polymer ?
#
loop_
_entity_poly.entity_id
_entity_poly.type
_entity_poly.pdbx_seq_one_letter_code
_entity_poly.pdbx_strand_id
1 'polypeptide(L)'
;FPDGTFDVIVSRNLTWTLPDAARAYKEWIRVLKPGGVLINADANYGADDFSDTADLPANHAHFKLGDDMMQECEEIKRQLPISSYVRPAWDLETLGKLGISRFSIDLGISSRVYTKKDEFYNPTPMFLICGEKNKK
;
A
#
# COMPACT_ATOMS: atom_id res chain seq x y z
N PHE A 1 -18.21 10.60 5.52
CA PHE A 1 -19.20 9.92 4.68
C PHE A 1 -20.05 8.98 5.54
N PRO A 2 -21.36 8.82 5.23
CA PRO A 2 -22.21 7.79 5.86
C PRO A 2 -21.74 6.37 5.55
N ASP A 3 -22.24 5.40 6.34
CA ASP A 3 -21.99 3.99 6.08
C ASP A 3 -22.53 3.58 4.71
N GLY A 4 -21.84 2.68 4.01
CA GLY A 4 -22.31 2.13 2.75
C GLY A 4 -22.51 3.17 1.65
N THR A 5 -21.63 4.16 1.54
CA THR A 5 -21.73 5.23 0.53
C THR A 5 -21.18 4.80 -0.84
N PHE A 6 -20.05 4.07 -0.84
CA PHE A 6 -19.27 3.82 -2.07
C PHE A 6 -19.41 2.39 -2.57
N ASP A 7 -19.46 2.23 -3.89
CA ASP A 7 -19.42 0.93 -4.55
C ASP A 7 -17.99 0.39 -4.66
N VAL A 8 -17.03 1.30 -4.82
CA VAL A 8 -15.60 0.97 -4.97
C VAL A 8 -14.77 1.97 -4.19
N ILE A 9 -13.75 1.47 -3.51
CA ILE A 9 -12.67 2.28 -2.91
C ILE A 9 -11.36 1.84 -3.52
N VAL A 10 -10.57 2.79 -3.98
CA VAL A 10 -9.24 2.54 -4.56
C VAL A 10 -8.19 3.30 -3.77
N SER A 11 -7.14 2.61 -3.41
CA SER A 11 -5.96 3.18 -2.75
C SER A 11 -4.69 2.71 -3.45
N ARG A 12 -3.71 3.61 -3.57
CA ARG A 12 -2.39 3.28 -4.09
C ARG A 12 -1.30 4.02 -3.33
N ASN A 13 -0.27 3.28 -2.89
CA ASN A 13 0.90 3.83 -2.18
C ASN A 13 0.50 4.74 -0.99
N LEU A 14 -0.55 4.39 -0.28
CA LEU A 14 -1.07 5.19 0.83
C LEU A 14 -0.97 4.46 2.17
N THR A 15 -1.37 3.18 2.22
CA THR A 15 -1.52 2.45 3.48
C THR A 15 -0.23 2.41 4.28
N TRP A 16 0.91 2.27 3.60
CA TRP A 16 2.24 2.22 4.23
C TRP A 16 2.65 3.53 4.93
N THR A 17 2.00 4.65 4.63
CA THR A 17 2.27 5.97 5.22
C THR A 17 1.40 6.30 6.42
N LEU A 18 0.43 5.44 6.75
CA LEU A 18 -0.57 5.76 7.74
C LEU A 18 -0.12 5.39 9.15
N PRO A 19 -0.27 6.29 10.13
CA PRO A 19 0.01 5.99 11.54
C PRO A 19 -0.85 4.87 12.12
N ASP A 20 -2.09 4.73 11.61
CA ASP A 20 -3.03 3.68 11.99
C ASP A 20 -3.74 3.13 10.74
N ALA A 21 -3.05 2.23 10.04
CA ALA A 21 -3.57 1.60 8.83
C ALA A 21 -4.79 0.69 9.10
N ALA A 22 -4.85 0.07 10.29
CA ALA A 22 -6.01 -0.76 10.67
C ALA A 22 -7.28 0.09 10.81
N ARG A 23 -7.17 1.28 11.39
CA ARG A 23 -8.27 2.23 11.48
C ARG A 23 -8.71 2.72 10.11
N ALA A 24 -7.76 2.98 9.21
CA ALA A 24 -8.09 3.36 7.84
C ALA A 24 -8.88 2.26 7.13
N TYR A 25 -8.44 0.99 7.21
CA TYR A 25 -9.19 -0.14 6.68
C TYR A 25 -10.59 -0.24 7.27
N LYS A 26 -10.73 -0.08 8.59
CA LYS A 26 -12.04 -0.09 9.25
C LYS A 26 -12.98 0.97 8.67
N GLU A 27 -12.49 2.20 8.49
CA GLU A 27 -13.27 3.29 7.91
C GLU A 27 -13.62 3.06 6.43
N TRP A 28 -12.67 2.56 5.64
CA TRP A 28 -12.96 2.22 4.25
C TRP A 28 -14.03 1.14 4.14
N ILE A 29 -13.92 0.08 4.94
CA ILE A 29 -14.95 -0.97 4.97
C ILE A 29 -16.29 -0.42 5.46
N ARG A 30 -16.31 0.49 6.43
CA ARG A 30 -17.54 1.12 6.92
C ARG A 30 -18.27 1.85 5.80
N VAL A 31 -17.59 2.69 5.06
CA VAL A 31 -18.18 3.52 4.00
C VAL A 31 -18.40 2.75 2.68
N LEU A 32 -17.84 1.55 2.54
CA LEU A 32 -18.07 0.68 1.40
C LEU A 32 -19.42 -0.03 1.53
N LYS A 33 -20.22 -0.05 0.47
CA LYS A 33 -21.50 -0.77 0.41
C LYS A 33 -21.32 -2.28 0.63
N PRO A 34 -22.33 -2.99 1.16
CA PRO A 34 -22.33 -4.46 1.08
C PRO A 34 -22.18 -4.92 -0.37
N GLY A 35 -21.24 -5.84 -0.63
CA GLY A 35 -20.88 -6.27 -1.98
C GLY A 35 -20.00 -5.29 -2.75
N GLY A 36 -19.64 -4.16 -2.16
CA GLY A 36 -18.69 -3.22 -2.74
C GLY A 36 -17.25 -3.74 -2.70
N VAL A 37 -16.38 -3.14 -3.48
CA VAL A 37 -15.01 -3.62 -3.72
C VAL A 37 -13.97 -2.61 -3.22
N LEU A 38 -13.02 -3.11 -2.43
CA LEU A 38 -11.79 -2.40 -2.07
C LEU A 38 -10.65 -2.87 -2.98
N ILE A 39 -9.96 -1.92 -3.60
CA ILE A 39 -8.73 -2.15 -4.38
C ILE A 39 -7.60 -1.39 -3.71
N ASN A 40 -6.58 -2.10 -3.23
CA ASN A 40 -5.40 -1.50 -2.63
C ASN A 40 -4.12 -1.99 -3.31
N ALA A 41 -3.40 -1.08 -3.94
CA ALA A 41 -2.07 -1.31 -4.50
C ALA A 41 -1.03 -0.67 -3.58
N ASP A 42 -0.16 -1.46 -2.98
CA ASP A 42 0.86 -1.00 -2.05
C ASP A 42 2.09 -1.90 -2.08
N ALA A 43 3.05 -1.67 -1.22
CA ALA A 43 4.24 -2.49 -1.09
C ALA A 43 4.67 -2.65 0.37
N ASN A 44 5.54 -3.61 0.64
CA ASN A 44 6.13 -3.80 1.98
C ASN A 44 7.34 -2.88 2.16
N TYR A 45 7.11 -1.56 2.10
CA TYR A 45 8.17 -0.56 2.20
C TYR A 45 8.91 -0.59 3.54
N GLY A 46 8.30 -1.12 4.59
CA GLY A 46 8.95 -1.30 5.88
C GLY A 46 10.13 -2.28 5.86
N ALA A 47 10.16 -3.21 4.90
CA ALA A 47 11.25 -4.15 4.71
C ALA A 47 12.42 -3.57 3.91
N ASP A 48 12.24 -2.41 3.28
CA ASP A 48 13.23 -1.76 2.43
C ASP A 48 13.96 -0.64 3.16
N ASP A 49 15.17 -0.33 2.68
CA ASP A 49 15.93 0.85 3.08
C ASP A 49 15.93 1.86 1.91
N PHE A 50 15.33 3.03 2.11
CA PHE A 50 15.27 4.07 1.09
C PHE A 50 16.62 4.71 0.78
N SER A 51 17.64 4.49 1.60
CA SER A 51 19.02 4.89 1.32
C SER A 51 19.73 3.94 0.34
N ASP A 52 19.19 2.73 0.12
CA ASP A 52 19.70 1.82 -0.91
C ASP A 52 19.20 2.26 -2.30
N THR A 53 20.09 2.89 -3.04
CA THR A 53 19.81 3.41 -4.38
C THR A 53 20.47 2.62 -5.50
N ALA A 54 21.02 1.43 -5.20
CA ALA A 54 21.82 0.65 -6.13
C ALA A 54 21.08 0.27 -7.43
N ASP A 55 19.77 0.02 -7.33
CA ASP A 55 18.93 -0.35 -8.48
C ASP A 55 18.24 0.82 -9.18
N LEU A 56 18.43 2.05 -8.69
CA LEU A 56 17.77 3.22 -9.24
C LEU A 56 18.53 3.78 -10.45
N PRO A 57 17.81 4.18 -11.53
CA PRO A 57 18.44 4.87 -12.65
C PRO A 57 18.99 6.24 -12.22
N ALA A 58 20.08 6.71 -12.87
CA ALA A 58 20.78 7.94 -12.49
C ALA A 58 19.90 9.20 -12.48
N ASN A 59 18.80 9.21 -13.24
CA ASN A 59 17.84 10.32 -13.30
C ASN A 59 16.65 10.14 -12.35
N HIS A 60 16.70 9.16 -11.44
CA HIS A 60 15.57 8.86 -10.54
C HIS A 60 15.17 10.06 -9.68
N ALA A 61 13.87 10.20 -9.45
CA ALA A 61 13.30 11.31 -8.69
C ALA A 61 13.84 11.42 -7.26
N HIS A 62 14.23 10.32 -6.61
CA HIS A 62 14.84 10.32 -5.27
C HIS A 62 16.12 11.18 -5.21
N PHE A 63 16.94 11.17 -6.25
CA PHE A 63 18.17 11.98 -6.27
C PHE A 63 17.91 13.49 -6.30
N LYS A 64 16.68 13.91 -6.63
CA LYS A 64 16.27 15.32 -6.60
C LYS A 64 15.85 15.79 -5.20
N LEU A 65 15.60 14.88 -4.27
CA LEU A 65 15.14 15.20 -2.90
C LEU A 65 16.29 15.58 -1.97
N GLY A 66 17.49 15.06 -2.23
CA GLY A 66 18.67 15.22 -1.36
C GLY A 66 18.70 14.24 -0.19
N ASP A 67 19.89 14.05 0.37
CA ASP A 67 20.14 13.01 1.39
C ASP A 67 19.41 13.30 2.70
N ASP A 68 19.31 14.55 3.13
CA ASP A 68 18.64 14.94 4.37
C ASP A 68 17.14 14.56 4.34
N MET A 69 16.47 14.86 3.22
CA MET A 69 15.05 14.53 3.07
C MET A 69 14.83 13.01 2.98
N MET A 70 15.72 12.28 2.31
CA MET A 70 15.65 10.83 2.24
C MET A 70 15.83 10.19 3.62
N GLN A 71 16.75 10.72 4.43
CA GLN A 71 16.97 10.28 5.80
C GLN A 71 15.74 10.55 6.67
N GLU A 72 15.13 11.73 6.57
CA GLU A 72 13.90 12.06 7.28
C GLU A 72 12.75 11.12 6.90
N CYS A 73 12.57 10.83 5.61
CA CYS A 73 11.58 9.86 5.14
C CYS A 73 11.81 8.46 5.75
N GLU A 74 13.06 8.02 5.82
CA GLU A 74 13.41 6.73 6.42
C GLU A 74 13.10 6.70 7.92
N GLU A 75 13.40 7.77 8.66
CA GLU A 75 13.10 7.90 10.09
C GLU A 75 11.60 7.89 10.36
N ILE A 76 10.81 8.61 9.57
CA ILE A 76 9.34 8.60 9.66
C ILE A 76 8.81 7.19 9.40
N LYS A 77 9.26 6.55 8.33
CA LYS A 77 8.86 5.19 7.99
C LYS A 77 9.10 4.20 9.14
N ARG A 78 10.27 4.26 9.79
CA ARG A 78 10.62 3.38 10.91
C ARG A 78 9.73 3.58 12.14
N GLN A 79 9.15 4.75 12.32
CA GLN A 79 8.23 5.04 13.43
C GLN A 79 6.80 4.55 13.17
N LEU A 80 6.44 4.22 11.93
CA LEU A 80 5.11 3.76 11.59
C LEU A 80 4.93 2.27 11.97
N PRO A 81 3.89 1.91 12.73
CA PRO A 81 3.65 0.51 13.14
C PRO A 81 3.59 -0.46 11.95
N ILE A 82 2.99 -0.03 10.83
CA ILE A 82 2.84 -0.83 9.62
C ILE A 82 4.18 -1.27 9.02
N SER A 83 5.26 -0.54 9.27
CA SER A 83 6.59 -0.86 8.78
C SER A 83 7.19 -2.13 9.42
N SER A 84 6.65 -2.57 10.56
CA SER A 84 7.03 -3.82 11.23
C SER A 84 6.19 -5.02 10.81
N TYR A 85 5.13 -4.82 10.02
CA TYR A 85 4.22 -5.90 9.62
C TYR A 85 4.70 -6.59 8.34
N VAL A 86 4.43 -7.90 8.25
CA VAL A 86 4.68 -8.67 7.02
C VAL A 86 3.51 -8.45 6.07
N ARG A 87 3.74 -7.68 5.03
CA ARG A 87 2.73 -7.33 4.04
C ARG A 87 2.92 -8.13 2.74
N PRO A 88 1.85 -8.54 2.07
CA PRO A 88 0.43 -8.22 2.30
C PRO A 88 -0.29 -9.16 3.29
N ALA A 89 0.40 -10.09 3.96
CA ALA A 89 -0.25 -11.06 4.85
C ALA A 89 -1.05 -10.38 5.97
N TRP A 90 -0.47 -9.36 6.61
CA TRP A 90 -1.15 -8.56 7.63
C TRP A 90 -2.39 -7.84 7.08
N ASP A 91 -2.32 -7.33 5.86
CA ASP A 91 -3.44 -6.65 5.20
C ASP A 91 -4.62 -7.60 5.00
N LEU A 92 -4.35 -8.80 4.49
CA LEU A 92 -5.37 -9.82 4.25
C LEU A 92 -6.04 -10.28 5.55
N GLU A 93 -5.26 -10.52 6.59
CA GLU A 93 -5.77 -10.89 7.90
C GLU A 93 -6.66 -9.78 8.48
N THR A 94 -6.21 -8.53 8.40
CA THR A 94 -6.93 -7.37 8.92
C THR A 94 -8.23 -7.15 8.16
N LEU A 95 -8.20 -7.16 6.84
CA LEU A 95 -9.39 -7.00 5.99
C LEU A 95 -10.38 -8.15 6.16
N GLY A 96 -9.90 -9.39 6.31
CA GLY A 96 -10.75 -10.55 6.60
C GLY A 96 -11.53 -10.39 7.90
N LYS A 97 -10.87 -9.93 8.98
CA LYS A 97 -11.51 -9.63 10.27
C LYS A 97 -12.53 -8.50 10.17
N LEU A 98 -12.38 -7.59 9.21
CA LEU A 98 -13.28 -6.45 8.98
C LEU A 98 -14.45 -6.76 8.04
N GLY A 99 -14.56 -8.00 7.54
CA GLY A 99 -15.71 -8.44 6.74
C GLY A 99 -15.48 -8.44 5.23
N ILE A 100 -14.24 -8.48 4.78
CA ILE A 100 -13.92 -8.83 3.39
C ILE A 100 -13.90 -10.36 3.27
N SER A 101 -14.70 -10.92 2.37
CA SER A 101 -14.89 -12.39 2.25
C SER A 101 -14.21 -12.99 1.03
N ARG A 102 -13.99 -12.20 -0.01
CA ARG A 102 -13.36 -12.65 -1.24
C ARG A 102 -12.16 -11.78 -1.55
N PHE A 103 -11.04 -12.44 -1.82
CA PHE A 103 -9.80 -11.77 -2.17
C PHE A 103 -9.29 -12.26 -3.54
N SER A 104 -8.81 -11.32 -4.33
CA SER A 104 -7.88 -11.57 -5.42
C SER A 104 -6.60 -10.81 -5.09
N ILE A 105 -5.45 -11.50 -5.19
CA ILE A 105 -4.14 -10.95 -4.86
C ILE A 105 -3.23 -11.10 -6.07
N ASP A 106 -2.58 -10.01 -6.42
CA ASP A 106 -1.60 -9.99 -7.49
C ASP A 106 -0.24 -9.52 -6.94
N LEU A 107 0.70 -10.42 -6.86
CA LEU A 107 2.08 -10.15 -6.43
C LEU A 107 3.00 -9.78 -7.60
N GLY A 108 2.52 -9.88 -8.83
CA GLY A 108 3.26 -9.57 -10.06
C GLY A 108 2.92 -8.20 -10.67
N ILE A 109 2.19 -7.34 -9.95
CA ILE A 109 1.73 -6.05 -10.50
C ILE A 109 2.88 -5.14 -10.91
N SER A 110 4.00 -5.15 -10.19
CA SER A 110 5.17 -4.31 -10.49
C SER A 110 5.71 -4.51 -11.89
N SER A 111 5.79 -5.75 -12.37
CA SER A 111 6.30 -6.05 -13.71
C SER A 111 5.41 -5.52 -14.84
N ARG A 112 4.15 -5.27 -14.56
CA ARG A 112 3.20 -4.68 -15.52
C ARG A 112 3.11 -3.16 -15.43
N VAL A 113 3.39 -2.60 -14.27
CA VAL A 113 3.35 -1.14 -14.03
C VAL A 113 4.70 -0.51 -14.37
N TYR A 114 5.78 -1.11 -13.90
CA TYR A 114 7.14 -0.59 -14.08
C TYR A 114 7.86 -1.37 -15.19
N THR A 115 7.43 -1.20 -16.44
CA THR A 115 8.01 -1.87 -17.61
C THR A 115 9.34 -1.26 -18.06
N LYS A 116 9.69 -0.09 -17.52
CA LYS A 116 10.94 0.64 -17.78
C LYS A 116 11.54 1.13 -16.46
N LYS A 117 12.88 1.17 -16.41
CA LYS A 117 13.61 1.83 -15.32
C LYS A 117 13.79 3.30 -15.66
N ASP A 118 12.72 4.08 -15.51
CA ASP A 118 12.72 5.53 -15.68
C ASP A 118 12.84 6.27 -14.33
N GLU A 119 12.67 7.60 -14.35
CA GLU A 119 12.80 8.45 -13.17
C GLU A 119 11.78 8.14 -12.05
N PHE A 120 10.72 7.39 -12.35
CA PHE A 120 9.68 6.99 -11.39
C PHE A 120 9.68 5.48 -11.09
N TYR A 121 10.71 4.77 -11.51
CA TYR A 121 10.83 3.33 -11.25
C TYR A 121 10.78 3.03 -9.76
N ASN A 122 9.94 2.08 -9.36
CA ASN A 122 9.88 1.59 -7.98
C ASN A 122 10.52 0.21 -7.86
N PRO A 123 11.68 0.08 -7.20
CA PRO A 123 12.35 -1.21 -7.03
C PRO A 123 11.64 -2.13 -6.03
N THR A 124 10.84 -1.56 -5.10
CA THR A 124 10.10 -2.35 -4.11
C THR A 124 8.94 -3.06 -4.78
N PRO A 125 8.88 -4.41 -4.70
CA PRO A 125 7.78 -5.16 -5.29
C PRO A 125 6.43 -4.74 -4.69
N MET A 126 5.49 -4.35 -5.57
CA MET A 126 4.13 -4.01 -5.19
C MET A 126 3.24 -5.25 -5.18
N PHE A 127 2.21 -5.21 -4.36
CA PHE A 127 1.08 -6.12 -4.40
C PHE A 127 -0.20 -5.35 -4.72
N LEU A 128 -1.18 -6.05 -5.29
CA LEU A 128 -2.53 -5.55 -5.47
C LEU A 128 -3.49 -6.49 -4.73
N ILE A 129 -4.27 -5.93 -3.83
CA ILE A 129 -5.38 -6.63 -3.16
C ILE A 129 -6.68 -6.09 -3.76
N CYS A 130 -7.54 -6.98 -4.22
CA CYS A 130 -8.92 -6.69 -4.57
C CYS A 130 -9.82 -7.53 -3.66
N GLY A 131 -10.65 -6.88 -2.84
CA GLY A 131 -11.49 -7.54 -1.84
C GLY A 131 -12.95 -7.10 -1.92
N GLU A 132 -13.88 -8.06 -1.87
CA GLU A 132 -15.31 -7.80 -1.84
C GLU A 132 -15.84 -7.83 -0.41
N LYS A 133 -16.51 -6.76 0.02
CA LYS A 133 -17.18 -6.70 1.32
C LYS A 133 -18.37 -7.66 1.34
N ASN A 134 -18.57 -8.34 2.47
CA ASN A 134 -19.74 -9.22 2.66
C ASN A 134 -21.05 -8.51 2.33
N LYS A 135 -21.97 -9.24 1.70
CA LYS A 135 -23.30 -8.73 1.30
C LYS A 135 -24.28 -8.59 2.47
N LYS A 136 -23.86 -9.06 3.63
CA LYS A 136 -24.67 -9.00 4.86
C LYS A 136 -23.94 -8.25 5.95
#